data_92bf7ed51c1faeadab14f816e381b6ae
#
_entry.id   92bf7ed51c1faeadab14f816e381b6ae
#
_cell.length_a   1.000
_cell.length_b   1.000
_cell.length_c   1.000
_cell.angle_alpha   90.00
_cell.angle_beta   90.00
_cell.angle_gamma   90.00
#
_symmetry.space_group_name_H-M   'P 1'
#
loop_
_entity.id
_entity.type
_entity.pdbx_description
1 polymer ?
#
loop_
_entity_poly.entity_id
_entity_poly.type
_entity_poly.pdbx_seq_one_letter_code
_entity_poly.pdbx_strand_id
1 'polypeptide(L)'
;MQPDNPYSAPQVELLDSTGVQSLPGWSARQLQVLGWLALVSVVVNVLVVGLLFAGALLEAHEAELLFSYTDWLRLALTLLGCYLLLRFKAFAEARFAARNLSGPVWAVLVVSLLLELADLLFGEQLFAGLDWQTLSYVALLCLTGLCTTWLGIRLLKLQYPYPSLKVMAWLDIVGGLMLTSVLLMLVALLPLLGAGVALMLVCFKGAAELQGGAH
;
A
#
# COMPACT_ATOMS: atom_id res chain seq x y z
N MET A 1 -11.23 49.77 39.08
CA MET A 1 -10.87 49.96 37.66
C MET A 1 -9.37 49.76 37.56
N GLN A 2 -8.90 48.62 37.05
CA GLN A 2 -7.49 48.40 36.78
C GLN A 2 -7.17 49.10 35.46
N PRO A 3 -6.12 49.93 35.39
CA PRO A 3 -5.74 50.58 34.12
C PRO A 3 -5.28 49.50 33.14
N ASP A 4 -5.85 49.53 31.93
CA ASP A 4 -5.43 48.69 30.83
C ASP A 4 -3.92 48.87 30.60
N ASN A 5 -3.17 47.81 30.82
CA ASN A 5 -1.73 47.82 30.58
C ASN A 5 -1.49 47.70 29.07
N PRO A 6 -1.04 48.77 28.37
CA PRO A 6 -0.83 48.71 26.91
C PRO A 6 0.33 47.80 26.49
N TYR A 7 1.05 47.21 27.45
CA TYR A 7 2.14 46.27 27.22
C TYR A 7 1.76 44.82 27.62
N SER A 8 0.46 44.53 27.90
CA SER A 8 0.05 43.17 28.03
C SER A 8 0.30 42.47 26.67
N ALA A 9 1.25 41.54 26.66
CA ALA A 9 1.48 40.72 25.49
C ALA A 9 0.15 40.07 25.06
N PRO A 10 -0.19 40.06 23.77
CA PRO A 10 -1.39 39.41 23.31
C PRO A 10 -1.35 37.99 23.89
N GLN A 11 -2.39 37.59 24.64
CA GLN A 11 -2.58 36.21 25.03
C GLN A 11 -2.78 35.42 23.72
N VAL A 12 -1.66 35.07 23.11
CA VAL A 12 -1.67 34.02 22.09
C VAL A 12 -2.10 32.78 22.88
N GLU A 13 -3.37 32.40 22.76
CA GLU A 13 -3.75 31.03 23.06
C GLU A 13 -2.77 30.18 22.27
N LEU A 14 -1.77 29.63 22.97
CA LEU A 14 -1.00 28.52 22.47
C LEU A 14 -2.05 27.43 22.28
N LEU A 15 -2.65 27.41 21.09
CA LEU A 15 -3.36 26.25 20.61
C LEU A 15 -2.34 25.12 20.72
N ASP A 16 -2.44 24.37 21.81
CA ASP A 16 -1.70 23.16 22.00
C ASP A 16 -1.95 22.30 20.75
N SER A 17 -1.05 22.43 19.80
CA SER A 17 -1.06 21.63 18.57
C SER A 17 -0.86 20.13 18.84
N THR A 18 -0.69 19.79 20.12
CA THR A 18 -0.70 18.43 20.66
C THR A 18 -2.10 17.90 20.95
N GLY A 19 -3.16 18.70 20.72
CA GLY A 19 -4.52 18.18 20.78
C GLY A 19 -4.65 17.03 19.80
N VAL A 20 -4.71 15.81 20.34
CA VAL A 20 -4.98 14.58 19.59
C VAL A 20 -6.22 14.85 18.76
N GLN A 21 -6.02 15.12 17.47
CA GLN A 21 -7.15 15.29 16.55
C GLN A 21 -7.97 14.01 16.64
N SER A 22 -9.14 14.10 17.26
CA SER A 22 -10.06 12.98 17.31
C SER A 22 -10.30 12.54 15.87
N LEU A 23 -9.90 11.31 15.55
CA LEU A 23 -10.14 10.72 14.23
C LEU A 23 -11.58 10.18 14.24
N PRO A 24 -12.59 10.93 13.77
CA PRO A 24 -13.98 10.50 13.83
C PRO A 24 -14.13 9.21 13.03
N GLY A 25 -14.69 8.20 13.68
CA GLY A 25 -14.95 6.90 13.06
C GLY A 25 -13.78 5.92 13.05
N TRP A 26 -12.63 6.24 13.67
CA TRP A 26 -11.48 5.35 13.78
C TRP A 26 -11.21 4.97 15.24
N SER A 27 -10.95 3.69 15.48
CA SER A 27 -10.52 3.18 16.78
C SER A 27 -9.08 2.67 16.70
N ALA A 28 -8.36 2.75 17.82
CA ALA A 28 -7.00 2.21 17.92
C ALA A 28 -6.96 0.72 17.54
N ARG A 29 -7.98 -0.05 17.96
CA ARG A 29 -8.10 -1.48 17.63
C ARG A 29 -8.24 -1.71 16.13
N GLN A 30 -9.02 -0.88 15.40
CA GLN A 30 -9.16 -1.01 13.95
C GLN A 30 -7.82 -0.79 13.24
N LEU A 31 -7.04 0.24 13.64
CA LEU A 31 -5.73 0.50 13.08
C LEU A 31 -4.72 -0.61 13.41
N GLN A 32 -4.76 -1.17 14.62
CA GLN A 32 -3.94 -2.34 14.96
C GLN A 32 -4.27 -3.54 14.08
N VAL A 33 -5.55 -3.86 13.89
CA VAL A 33 -5.98 -4.95 13.00
C VAL A 33 -5.49 -4.71 11.57
N LEU A 34 -5.60 -3.49 11.05
CA LEU A 34 -5.09 -3.15 9.71
C LEU A 34 -3.56 -3.30 9.63
N GLY A 35 -2.83 -2.91 10.68
CA GLY A 35 -1.39 -3.12 10.75
C GLY A 35 -1.01 -4.60 10.72
N TRP A 36 -1.70 -5.45 11.48
CA TRP A 36 -1.49 -6.89 11.45
C TRP A 36 -1.87 -7.53 10.11
N LEU A 37 -2.96 -7.10 9.48
CA LEU A 37 -3.34 -7.55 8.14
C LEU A 37 -2.30 -7.16 7.09
N ALA A 38 -1.72 -5.97 7.19
CA ALA A 38 -0.64 -5.53 6.31
C ALA A 38 0.62 -6.41 6.50
N LEU A 39 0.98 -6.75 7.76
CA LEU A 39 2.09 -7.66 8.03
C LEU A 39 1.83 -9.07 7.47
N VAL A 40 0.65 -9.62 7.70
CA VAL A 40 0.24 -10.93 7.17
C VAL A 40 0.33 -10.91 5.64
N SER A 41 -0.16 -9.86 4.99
CA SER A 41 -0.06 -9.70 3.54
C SER A 41 1.40 -9.74 3.05
N VAL A 42 2.32 -9.05 3.71
CA VAL A 42 3.75 -9.08 3.36
C VAL A 42 4.34 -10.47 3.53
N VAL A 43 4.09 -11.12 4.68
CA VAL A 43 4.62 -12.47 4.96
C VAL A 43 4.12 -13.49 3.93
N VAL A 44 2.81 -13.45 3.64
CA VAL A 44 2.21 -14.37 2.66
C VAL A 44 2.71 -14.08 1.24
N ASN A 45 2.94 -12.80 0.87
CA ASN A 45 3.57 -12.47 -0.42
C ASN A 45 4.99 -13.06 -0.54
N VAL A 46 5.81 -12.95 0.51
CA VAL A 46 7.15 -13.58 0.52
C VAL A 46 7.05 -15.09 0.38
N LEU A 47 6.09 -15.71 1.04
CA LEU A 47 5.83 -17.14 0.96
C LEU A 47 5.40 -17.55 -0.46
N VAL A 48 4.48 -16.81 -1.10
CA VAL A 48 4.06 -17.04 -2.50
C VAL A 48 5.24 -16.98 -3.44
N VAL A 49 6.09 -15.96 -3.32
CA VAL A 49 7.30 -15.84 -4.14
C VAL A 49 8.22 -17.03 -3.92
N GLY A 50 8.41 -17.46 -2.66
CA GLY A 50 9.20 -18.65 -2.33
C GLY A 50 8.62 -19.94 -2.93
N LEU A 51 7.30 -20.10 -2.90
CA LEU A 51 6.60 -21.24 -3.50
C LEU A 51 6.74 -21.27 -5.03
N LEU A 52 6.66 -20.11 -5.69
CA LEU A 52 6.87 -20.01 -7.14
C LEU A 52 8.30 -20.41 -7.53
N PHE A 53 9.31 -19.98 -6.76
CA PHE A 53 10.69 -20.40 -6.99
C PHE A 53 10.89 -21.90 -6.70
N ALA A 54 10.27 -22.43 -5.64
CA ALA A 54 10.33 -23.86 -5.35
C ALA A 54 9.67 -24.69 -6.44
N GLY A 55 8.48 -24.27 -6.91
CA GLY A 55 7.76 -24.94 -8.01
C GLY A 55 8.56 -24.99 -9.30
N ALA A 56 9.37 -23.96 -9.59
CA ALA A 56 10.24 -23.96 -10.76
C ALA A 56 11.39 -25.01 -10.70
N LEU A 57 11.65 -25.59 -9.52
CA LEU A 57 12.67 -26.62 -9.29
C LEU A 57 12.09 -28.04 -9.17
N LEU A 58 10.76 -28.18 -9.13
CA LEU A 58 10.06 -29.47 -8.99
C LEU A 58 9.77 -30.11 -10.34
N GLU A 59 9.43 -31.42 -10.32
CA GLU A 59 8.92 -32.13 -11.49
C GLU A 59 7.53 -31.60 -11.89
N ALA A 60 7.18 -31.68 -13.17
CA ALA A 60 5.99 -31.04 -13.75
C ALA A 60 4.68 -31.34 -13.01
N HIS A 61 4.49 -32.60 -12.55
CA HIS A 61 3.25 -32.97 -11.85
C HIS A 61 3.13 -32.35 -10.45
N GLU A 62 4.23 -32.28 -9.69
CA GLU A 62 4.24 -31.65 -8.36
C GLU A 62 4.14 -30.14 -8.46
N ALA A 63 4.77 -29.55 -9.49
CA ALA A 63 4.71 -28.15 -9.79
C ALA A 63 3.28 -27.68 -10.11
N GLU A 64 2.50 -28.44 -10.89
CA GLU A 64 1.12 -28.10 -11.26
C GLU A 64 0.21 -27.95 -10.03
N LEU A 65 0.28 -28.91 -9.09
CA LEU A 65 -0.48 -28.82 -7.83
C LEU A 65 -0.08 -27.59 -7.02
N LEU A 66 1.21 -27.31 -6.92
CA LEU A 66 1.73 -26.17 -6.16
C LEU A 66 1.28 -24.84 -6.78
N PHE A 67 1.32 -24.71 -8.09
CA PHE A 67 0.89 -23.51 -8.79
C PHE A 67 -0.62 -23.25 -8.62
N SER A 68 -1.46 -24.29 -8.69
CA SER A 68 -2.89 -24.16 -8.45
C SER A 68 -3.22 -23.60 -7.05
N TYR A 69 -2.54 -24.06 -5.99
CA TYR A 69 -2.70 -23.49 -4.65
C TYR A 69 -2.18 -22.06 -4.58
N THR A 70 -1.10 -21.76 -5.27
CA THR A 70 -0.49 -20.43 -5.29
C THR A 70 -1.41 -19.39 -5.95
N ASP A 71 -2.15 -19.76 -6.99
CA ASP A 71 -3.08 -18.88 -7.69
C ASP A 71 -4.24 -18.42 -6.77
N TRP A 72 -4.84 -19.37 -6.03
CA TRP A 72 -5.87 -19.01 -5.04
C TRP A 72 -5.33 -18.10 -3.94
N LEU A 73 -4.10 -18.35 -3.51
CA LEU A 73 -3.46 -17.52 -2.49
C LEU A 73 -3.15 -16.12 -3.02
N ARG A 74 -2.73 -15.97 -4.26
CA ARG A 74 -2.50 -14.70 -4.95
C ARG A 74 -3.81 -13.91 -5.07
N LEU A 75 -4.89 -14.55 -5.50
CA LEU A 75 -6.21 -13.91 -5.58
C LEU A 75 -6.64 -13.38 -4.21
N ALA A 76 -6.51 -14.19 -3.15
CA ALA A 76 -6.82 -13.77 -1.79
C ALA A 76 -5.97 -12.56 -1.34
N LEU A 77 -4.67 -12.57 -1.67
CA LEU A 77 -3.75 -11.46 -1.39
C LEU A 77 -4.12 -10.19 -2.15
N THR A 78 -4.50 -10.29 -3.42
CA THR A 78 -4.94 -9.16 -4.23
C THR A 78 -6.20 -8.53 -3.63
N LEU A 79 -7.17 -9.32 -3.23
CA LEU A 79 -8.39 -8.84 -2.55
C LEU A 79 -8.06 -8.19 -1.20
N LEU A 80 -7.16 -8.79 -0.41
CA LEU A 80 -6.68 -8.21 0.85
C LEU A 80 -5.96 -6.89 0.61
N GLY A 81 -5.09 -6.81 -0.40
CA GLY A 81 -4.40 -5.59 -0.80
C GLY A 81 -5.36 -4.47 -1.20
N CYS A 82 -6.39 -4.80 -1.97
CA CYS A 82 -7.47 -3.88 -2.34
C CYS A 82 -8.19 -3.34 -1.10
N TYR A 83 -8.55 -4.22 -0.16
CA TYR A 83 -9.17 -3.83 1.11
C TYR A 83 -8.27 -2.91 1.92
N LEU A 84 -6.99 -3.28 2.10
CA LEU A 84 -6.01 -2.48 2.84
C LEU A 84 -5.83 -1.10 2.21
N LEU A 85 -5.74 -1.02 0.89
CA LEU A 85 -5.58 0.24 0.18
C LEU A 85 -6.79 1.17 0.33
N LEU A 86 -8.03 0.62 0.28
CA LEU A 86 -9.25 1.38 0.53
C LEU A 86 -9.32 1.90 1.97
N ARG A 87 -8.97 1.05 2.95
CA ARG A 87 -8.95 1.45 4.36
C ARG A 87 -7.85 2.47 4.64
N PHE A 88 -6.67 2.28 4.05
CA PHE A 88 -5.58 3.25 4.12
C PHE A 88 -5.98 4.61 3.53
N LYS A 89 -6.64 4.63 2.36
CA LYS A 89 -7.17 5.85 1.76
C LYS A 89 -8.08 6.58 2.74
N ALA A 90 -9.08 5.89 3.31
CA ALA A 90 -10.01 6.48 4.26
C ALA A 90 -9.29 7.03 5.52
N PHE A 91 -8.28 6.31 6.02
CA PHE A 91 -7.44 6.79 7.12
C PHE A 91 -6.63 8.03 6.74
N ALA A 92 -6.00 8.03 5.57
CA ALA A 92 -5.20 9.15 5.10
C ALA A 92 -6.05 10.41 4.85
N GLU A 93 -7.27 10.25 4.33
CA GLU A 93 -8.22 11.35 4.17
C GLU A 93 -8.67 11.93 5.53
N ALA A 94 -8.94 11.07 6.51
CA ALA A 94 -9.34 11.51 7.86
C ALA A 94 -8.20 12.17 8.63
N ARG A 95 -6.97 11.62 8.54
CA ARG A 95 -5.83 12.07 9.37
C ARG A 95 -5.04 13.22 8.76
N PHE A 96 -4.84 13.22 7.44
CA PHE A 96 -3.99 14.17 6.74
C PHE A 96 -4.78 15.10 5.80
N ALA A 97 -6.12 15.11 5.86
CA ALA A 97 -6.98 15.86 4.95
C ALA A 97 -6.60 15.65 3.47
N ALA A 98 -6.24 14.44 3.12
CA ALA A 98 -5.68 14.06 1.82
C ALA A 98 -6.73 14.15 0.69
N ARG A 99 -6.89 15.36 0.17
CA ARG A 99 -7.82 15.63 -0.93
C ARG A 99 -7.31 15.03 -2.20
N ASN A 100 -7.57 14.29 -3.02
CA ASN A 100 -7.03 13.82 -4.32
C ASN A 100 -6.27 12.47 -4.28
N LEU A 101 -6.50 11.63 -3.26
CA LEU A 101 -6.01 10.26 -3.28
C LEU A 101 -6.95 9.30 -4.02
N SER A 102 -8.22 9.69 -4.23
CA SER A 102 -9.23 8.82 -4.85
C SER A 102 -8.80 8.34 -6.23
N GLY A 103 -8.31 9.23 -7.11
CA GLY A 103 -7.89 8.88 -8.47
C GLY A 103 -6.81 7.79 -8.50
N PRO A 104 -5.61 8.01 -7.89
CA PRO A 104 -4.54 7.02 -7.94
C PRO A 104 -4.91 5.72 -7.22
N VAL A 105 -5.66 5.78 -6.10
CA VAL A 105 -6.10 4.57 -5.39
C VAL A 105 -7.03 3.73 -6.27
N TRP A 106 -8.05 4.32 -6.89
CA TRP A 106 -8.94 3.58 -7.80
C TRP A 106 -8.19 3.07 -9.04
N ALA A 107 -7.22 3.83 -9.57
CA ALA A 107 -6.40 3.38 -10.68
C ALA A 107 -5.60 2.12 -10.31
N VAL A 108 -4.90 2.13 -9.16
CA VAL A 108 -4.17 0.95 -8.68
C VAL A 108 -5.11 -0.24 -8.48
N LEU A 109 -6.28 -0.03 -7.84
CA LEU A 109 -7.25 -1.09 -7.59
C LEU A 109 -7.74 -1.75 -8.89
N VAL A 110 -8.18 -0.92 -9.84
CA VAL A 110 -8.73 -1.43 -11.11
C VAL A 110 -7.67 -2.17 -11.90
N VAL A 111 -6.48 -1.61 -12.02
CA VAL A 111 -5.40 -2.24 -12.80
C VAL A 111 -4.89 -3.50 -12.13
N SER A 112 -4.80 -3.55 -10.79
CA SER A 112 -4.43 -4.76 -10.06
C SER A 112 -5.46 -5.89 -10.25
N LEU A 113 -6.77 -5.57 -10.23
CA LEU A 113 -7.81 -6.56 -10.48
C LEU A 113 -7.81 -7.03 -11.95
N LEU A 114 -7.54 -6.14 -12.90
CA LEU A 114 -7.40 -6.51 -14.31
C LEU A 114 -6.18 -7.41 -14.55
N LEU A 115 -5.07 -7.13 -13.85
CA LEU A 115 -3.87 -7.94 -13.92
C LEU A 115 -4.13 -9.36 -13.37
N GLU A 116 -4.80 -9.46 -12.23
CA GLU A 116 -5.18 -10.74 -11.62
C GLU A 116 -6.15 -11.53 -12.52
N LEU A 117 -7.11 -10.82 -13.13
CA LEU A 117 -8.03 -11.44 -14.09
C LEU A 117 -7.29 -11.94 -15.33
N ALA A 118 -6.35 -11.16 -15.85
CA ALA A 118 -5.52 -11.58 -16.99
C ALA A 118 -4.67 -12.81 -16.66
N ASP A 119 -4.12 -12.86 -15.46
CA ASP A 119 -3.36 -14.02 -14.98
C ASP A 119 -4.25 -15.27 -14.86
N LEU A 120 -5.44 -15.14 -14.31
CA LEU A 120 -6.41 -16.21 -14.18
C LEU A 120 -6.89 -16.77 -15.55
N LEU A 121 -7.02 -15.88 -16.55
CA LEU A 121 -7.52 -16.25 -17.87
C LEU A 121 -6.42 -16.81 -18.79
N PHE A 122 -5.20 -16.35 -18.66
CA PHE A 122 -4.11 -16.61 -19.60
C PHE A 122 -2.86 -17.22 -18.94
N GLY A 123 -2.88 -17.48 -17.63
CA GLY A 123 -1.72 -17.81 -16.82
C GLY A 123 -0.81 -18.89 -17.42
N GLU A 124 -1.38 -19.99 -17.92
CA GLU A 124 -0.63 -21.08 -18.54
C GLU A 124 0.01 -20.71 -19.89
N GLN A 125 -0.55 -19.73 -20.58
CA GLN A 125 -0.10 -19.29 -21.91
C GLN A 125 0.84 -18.08 -21.84
N LEU A 126 0.87 -17.43 -20.67
CA LEU A 126 1.76 -16.28 -20.43
C LEU A 126 3.21 -16.73 -20.51
N PHE A 127 3.99 -15.99 -21.29
CA PHE A 127 5.42 -16.24 -21.51
C PHE A 127 5.78 -17.50 -22.32
N ALA A 128 4.80 -18.23 -22.87
CA ALA A 128 5.08 -19.31 -23.83
C ALA A 128 5.62 -18.78 -25.17
N GLY A 129 5.32 -17.51 -25.50
CA GLY A 129 5.79 -16.82 -26.70
C GLY A 129 5.59 -15.30 -26.59
N LEU A 130 5.99 -14.55 -27.64
CA LEU A 130 5.72 -13.12 -27.77
C LEU A 130 4.35 -12.89 -28.42
N ASP A 131 3.32 -13.50 -27.85
CA ASP A 131 1.96 -13.37 -28.32
C ASP A 131 1.29 -12.11 -27.75
N TRP A 132 0.14 -11.76 -28.34
CA TRP A 132 -0.62 -10.60 -27.94
C TRP A 132 -1.03 -10.66 -26.45
N GLN A 133 -1.23 -11.85 -25.90
CA GLN A 133 -1.56 -12.10 -24.50
C GLN A 133 -0.41 -11.67 -23.57
N THR A 134 0.81 -12.11 -23.87
CA THR A 134 2.04 -11.70 -23.17
C THR A 134 2.24 -10.19 -23.23
N LEU A 135 2.04 -9.58 -24.40
CA LEU A 135 2.18 -8.13 -24.58
C LEU A 135 1.15 -7.36 -23.75
N SER A 136 -0.11 -7.81 -23.72
CA SER A 136 -1.15 -7.16 -22.93
C SER A 136 -0.89 -7.32 -21.43
N TYR A 137 -0.40 -8.45 -20.97
CA TYR A 137 -0.02 -8.68 -19.58
C TYR A 137 1.14 -7.76 -19.15
N VAL A 138 2.19 -7.67 -19.96
CA VAL A 138 3.32 -6.75 -19.71
C VAL A 138 2.84 -5.29 -19.71
N ALA A 139 1.94 -4.91 -20.60
CA ALA A 139 1.36 -3.58 -20.61
C ALA A 139 0.57 -3.28 -19.33
N LEU A 140 -0.21 -4.24 -18.81
CA LEU A 140 -0.90 -4.12 -17.53
C LEU A 140 0.08 -4.00 -16.36
N LEU A 141 1.18 -4.77 -16.35
CA LEU A 141 2.24 -4.64 -15.35
C LEU A 141 2.87 -3.24 -15.38
N CYS A 142 3.22 -2.73 -16.56
CA CYS A 142 3.74 -1.37 -16.72
C CYS A 142 2.72 -0.32 -16.21
N LEU A 143 1.45 -0.50 -16.53
CA LEU A 143 0.38 0.39 -16.08
C LEU A 143 0.22 0.34 -14.55
N THR A 144 0.31 -0.84 -13.94
CA THR A 144 0.33 -1.01 -12.48
C THR A 144 1.50 -0.22 -11.86
N GLY A 145 2.70 -0.34 -12.44
CA GLY A 145 3.88 0.42 -12.01
C GLY A 145 3.66 1.93 -12.08
N LEU A 146 3.09 2.44 -13.18
CA LEU A 146 2.77 3.86 -13.34
C LEU A 146 1.72 4.33 -12.32
N CYS A 147 0.66 3.57 -12.09
CA CYS A 147 -0.37 3.88 -11.11
C CYS A 147 0.19 3.90 -9.68
N THR A 148 1.06 2.94 -9.33
CA THR A 148 1.74 2.89 -8.03
C THR A 148 2.68 4.08 -7.84
N THR A 149 3.46 4.43 -8.87
CA THR A 149 4.30 5.63 -8.88
C THR A 149 3.47 6.89 -8.68
N TRP A 150 2.34 7.01 -9.39
CA TRP A 150 1.42 8.14 -9.22
C TRP A 150 0.88 8.22 -7.79
N LEU A 151 0.49 7.10 -7.20
CA LEU A 151 0.06 7.03 -5.79
C LEU A 151 1.17 7.52 -4.85
N GLY A 152 2.40 7.02 -4.99
CA GLY A 152 3.55 7.44 -4.19
C GLY A 152 3.82 8.94 -4.28
N ILE A 153 3.78 9.53 -5.50
CA ILE A 153 3.94 10.97 -5.69
C ILE A 153 2.83 11.76 -4.97
N ARG A 154 1.59 11.25 -4.96
CA ARG A 154 0.48 11.91 -4.25
C ARG A 154 0.66 11.80 -2.74
N LEU A 155 1.15 10.68 -2.22
CA LEU A 155 1.45 10.51 -0.80
C LEU A 155 2.56 11.44 -0.31
N LEU A 156 3.60 11.71 -1.12
CA LEU A 156 4.64 12.69 -0.77
C LEU A 156 4.14 14.13 -0.65
N LYS A 157 3.05 14.48 -1.32
CA LYS A 157 2.44 15.82 -1.28
C LYS A 157 1.53 16.06 -0.07
N LEU A 158 1.37 15.08 0.82
CA LEU A 158 0.59 15.24 2.04
C LEU A 158 1.28 16.20 3.02
N GLN A 159 0.47 17.00 3.74
CA GLN A 159 0.98 17.88 4.76
C GLN A 159 1.22 17.09 6.05
N TYR A 160 2.40 17.30 6.66
CA TYR A 160 2.80 16.68 7.93
C TYR A 160 2.64 15.14 7.99
N PRO A 161 3.10 14.40 6.98
CA PRO A 161 2.98 12.95 6.99
C PRO A 161 3.92 12.32 8.02
N TYR A 162 3.55 11.12 8.50
CA TYR A 162 4.46 10.32 9.32
C TYR A 162 5.76 10.02 8.56
N PRO A 163 6.92 9.89 9.24
CA PRO A 163 8.16 9.46 8.58
C PRO A 163 8.00 8.13 7.84
N SER A 164 7.28 7.16 8.44
CA SER A 164 6.95 5.86 7.81
C SER A 164 6.12 6.02 6.55
N LEU A 165 5.21 7.01 6.49
CA LEU A 165 4.42 7.30 5.29
C LEU A 165 5.29 7.87 4.16
N LYS A 166 6.29 8.71 4.48
CA LYS A 166 7.26 9.18 3.48
C LYS A 166 8.10 8.03 2.92
N VAL A 167 8.54 7.12 3.80
CA VAL A 167 9.27 5.92 3.37
C VAL A 167 8.41 5.06 2.46
N MET A 168 7.16 4.79 2.84
CA MET A 168 6.20 4.07 1.99
C MET A 168 6.07 4.73 0.62
N ALA A 169 5.84 6.04 0.57
CA ALA A 169 5.67 6.78 -0.68
C ALA A 169 6.91 6.69 -1.59
N TRP A 170 8.13 6.77 -1.04
CA TRP A 170 9.36 6.57 -1.81
C TRP A 170 9.51 5.14 -2.32
N LEU A 171 9.17 4.14 -1.50
CA LEU A 171 9.21 2.74 -1.90
C LEU A 171 8.19 2.44 -3.00
N ASP A 172 6.99 3.04 -2.94
CA ASP A 172 5.99 2.95 -4.01
C ASP A 172 6.49 3.57 -5.32
N ILE A 173 7.18 4.72 -5.25
CA ILE A 173 7.76 5.36 -6.45
C ILE A 173 8.85 4.48 -7.05
N VAL A 174 9.81 4.05 -6.23
CA VAL A 174 10.93 3.23 -6.71
C VAL A 174 10.42 1.89 -7.24
N GLY A 175 9.56 1.20 -6.48
CA GLY A 175 8.96 -0.07 -6.88
C GLY A 175 8.12 0.05 -8.14
N GLY A 176 7.31 1.11 -8.24
CA GLY A 176 6.50 1.38 -9.42
C GLY A 176 7.33 1.66 -10.67
N LEU A 177 8.39 2.46 -10.57
CA LEU A 177 9.31 2.70 -11.68
C LEU A 177 10.07 1.44 -12.11
N MET A 178 10.51 0.61 -11.14
CA MET A 178 11.12 -0.67 -11.43
C MET A 178 10.15 -1.64 -12.10
N LEU A 179 8.90 -1.67 -11.65
CA LEU A 179 7.85 -2.50 -12.25
C LEU A 179 7.52 -2.08 -13.68
N THR A 180 7.61 -0.79 -13.97
CA THR A 180 7.44 -0.26 -15.34
C THR A 180 8.59 -0.68 -16.26
N SER A 181 9.77 -0.94 -15.69
CA SER A 181 10.92 -1.44 -16.44
C SER A 181 10.88 -2.98 -16.45
N VAL A 182 10.62 -3.57 -17.62
CA VAL A 182 10.56 -5.03 -17.79
C VAL A 182 11.80 -5.73 -17.22
N LEU A 183 12.97 -5.11 -17.33
CA LEU A 183 14.25 -5.66 -16.85
C LEU A 183 14.35 -5.72 -15.31
N LEU A 184 13.70 -4.78 -14.61
CA LEU A 184 13.80 -4.65 -13.14
C LEU A 184 12.55 -5.20 -12.42
N MET A 185 11.62 -5.80 -13.15
CA MET A 185 10.33 -6.27 -12.63
C MET A 185 10.47 -7.20 -11.41
N LEU A 186 11.42 -8.13 -11.45
CA LEU A 186 11.66 -9.05 -10.31
C LEU A 186 12.24 -8.32 -9.10
N VAL A 187 13.09 -7.32 -9.32
CA VAL A 187 13.71 -6.52 -8.24
C VAL A 187 12.68 -5.56 -7.64
N ALA A 188 11.65 -5.16 -8.39
CA ALA A 188 10.57 -4.30 -7.92
C ALA A 188 9.80 -4.88 -6.73
N LEU A 189 9.81 -6.20 -6.55
CA LEU A 189 9.17 -6.86 -5.40
C LEU A 189 9.75 -6.38 -4.07
N LEU A 190 11.05 -6.12 -3.98
CA LEU A 190 11.71 -5.69 -2.73
C LEU A 190 11.17 -4.35 -2.21
N PRO A 191 11.19 -3.24 -2.99
CA PRO A 191 10.61 -1.99 -2.53
C PRO A 191 9.09 -2.08 -2.30
N LEU A 192 8.34 -2.86 -3.08
CA LEU A 192 6.90 -3.01 -2.87
C LEU A 192 6.57 -3.78 -1.58
N LEU A 193 7.33 -4.83 -1.24
CA LEU A 193 7.23 -5.49 0.07
C LEU A 193 7.60 -4.53 1.21
N GLY A 194 8.65 -3.72 1.02
CA GLY A 194 9.03 -2.67 1.96
C GLY A 194 7.93 -1.63 2.17
N ALA A 195 7.19 -1.25 1.11
CA ALA A 195 6.02 -0.36 1.22
C ALA A 195 4.91 -0.99 2.07
N GLY A 196 4.67 -2.29 1.96
CA GLY A 196 3.75 -3.04 2.82
C GLY A 196 4.15 -3.00 4.30
N VAL A 197 5.45 -3.16 4.61
CA VAL A 197 5.97 -3.00 5.98
C VAL A 197 5.81 -1.56 6.46
N ALA A 198 6.08 -0.58 5.62
CA ALA A 198 5.89 0.82 5.97
C ALA A 198 4.41 1.15 6.24
N LEU A 199 3.47 0.56 5.48
CA LEU A 199 2.03 0.66 5.73
C LEU A 199 1.65 0.12 7.12
N MET A 200 2.19 -1.04 7.49
CA MET A 200 2.03 -1.61 8.84
C MET A 200 2.46 -0.61 9.92
N LEU A 201 3.65 -0.01 9.76
CA LEU A 201 4.19 0.97 10.71
C LEU A 201 3.32 2.25 10.78
N VAL A 202 2.76 2.70 9.66
CA VAL A 202 1.80 3.83 9.62
C VAL A 202 0.56 3.50 10.45
N CYS A 203 0.00 2.31 10.29
CA CYS A 203 -1.19 1.87 11.02
C CYS A 203 -0.92 1.76 12.54
N PHE A 204 0.20 1.17 12.95
CA PHE A 204 0.56 1.05 14.37
C PHE A 204 0.84 2.41 15.00
N LYS A 205 1.50 3.33 14.27
CA LYS A 205 1.71 4.68 14.77
C LYS A 205 0.40 5.43 14.96
N GLY A 206 -0.53 5.34 14.02
CA GLY A 206 -1.87 5.91 14.16
C GLY A 206 -2.65 5.31 15.33
N ALA A 207 -2.50 4.00 15.58
CA ALA A 207 -3.12 3.33 16.71
C ALA A 207 -2.55 3.82 18.05
N ALA A 208 -1.23 3.99 18.14
CA ALA A 208 -0.55 4.49 19.34
C ALA A 208 -0.97 5.94 19.67
N GLU A 209 -1.13 6.80 18.67
CA GLU A 209 -1.62 8.18 18.87
C GLU A 209 -3.04 8.20 19.46
N LEU A 210 -3.93 7.32 18.98
CA LEU A 210 -5.29 7.21 19.53
C LEU A 210 -5.33 6.65 20.95
N GLN A 211 -4.34 5.85 21.36
CA GLN A 211 -4.22 5.34 22.73
C GLN A 211 -3.61 6.36 23.68
N GLY A 212 -2.59 7.10 23.23
CA GLY A 212 -1.91 8.12 24.05
C GLY A 212 -2.74 9.36 24.32
N GLY A 213 -3.79 9.62 23.54
CA GLY A 213 -4.70 10.74 23.77
C GLY A 213 -5.90 10.42 24.67
N ALA A 214 -5.98 9.21 25.18
CA ALA A 214 -7.04 8.77 26.10
C ALA A 214 -6.69 8.96 27.58
N HIS A 215 -5.55 9.57 27.90
CA HIS A 215 -5.08 9.96 29.23
C HIS A 215 -5.02 11.48 29.33
#